data_a4b3e3680261d5729fd83f8b0b422ff2
#
_entry.id   a4b3e3680261d5729fd83f8b0b422ff2
#
_cell.length_a   1.000
_cell.length_b   1.000
_cell.length_c   1.000
_cell.angle_alpha   90.00
_cell.angle_beta   90.00
_cell.angle_gamma   90.00
#
_symmetry.space_group_name_H-M   'P 1'
#
loop_
_entity.id
_entity.type
_entity.pdbx_description
1 polymer ?
#
loop_
_entity_poly.entity_id
_entity_poly.type
_entity_poly.pdbx_seq_one_letter_code
_entity_poly.pdbx_strand_id
1 'polypeptide(L)'
;YMDLRVPIPMLKKAKEYKDVFFDLANDIYIPDDDYDLYGVEIKPKLVELEDDGQNEHDVAFDGIKDVIIQGIRNAKYTIWVAVAWFSDRDIFQELLAKKKQGISIRIITSNEKSNMTLMSELESNFEVVKVPLKGAYLSNRLHDKFCIIDFEFVMHGSYNWSKAAQYNDETLATALDRDFVKKFADEFMRLYNNHNK
;
A
#
# COMPACT_ATOMS: atom_id res chain seq x y z
N TYR A 1 26.88 -13.38 21.78
CA TYR A 1 25.87 -12.48 22.34
C TYR A 1 24.50 -13.15 22.32
N MET A 2 23.72 -12.92 23.37
CA MET A 2 22.32 -13.30 23.42
C MET A 2 21.45 -12.09 23.07
N ASP A 3 20.54 -12.22 22.11
CA ASP A 3 19.57 -11.17 21.74
C ASP A 3 18.33 -11.26 22.64
N LEU A 4 18.12 -10.25 23.50
CA LEU A 4 16.87 -10.10 24.23
C LEU A 4 15.93 -9.16 23.46
N ARG A 5 14.79 -9.67 22.98
CA ARG A 5 13.79 -8.92 22.23
C ARG A 5 12.68 -8.43 23.16
N VAL A 6 12.49 -7.11 23.22
CA VAL A 6 11.50 -6.48 24.11
C VAL A 6 10.56 -5.55 23.32
N PRO A 7 9.31 -5.36 23.75
CA PRO A 7 8.39 -4.38 23.14
C PRO A 7 9.01 -2.99 23.07
N ILE A 8 8.78 -2.27 21.98
CA ILE A 8 9.37 -0.94 21.74
C ILE A 8 9.16 0.02 22.92
N PRO A 9 7.95 0.13 23.54
CA PRO A 9 7.75 1.00 24.70
C PRO A 9 8.63 0.65 25.91
N MET A 10 9.07 -0.60 26.02
CA MET A 10 9.89 -1.10 27.14
C MET A 10 11.40 -1.01 26.84
N LEU A 11 11.79 -0.71 25.61
CA LEU A 11 13.17 -0.79 25.14
C LEU A 11 14.13 0.07 25.98
N LYS A 12 13.75 1.32 26.29
CA LYS A 12 14.56 2.23 27.09
C LYS A 12 14.81 1.65 28.48
N LYS A 13 13.75 1.22 29.16
CA LYS A 13 13.83 0.66 30.50
C LYS A 13 14.60 -0.67 30.51
N ALA A 14 14.40 -1.54 29.53
CA ALA A 14 15.13 -2.79 29.43
C ALA A 14 16.65 -2.57 29.30
N LYS A 15 17.07 -1.54 28.54
CA LYS A 15 18.50 -1.18 28.42
C LYS A 15 19.14 -0.72 29.75
N GLU A 16 18.35 -0.14 30.66
CA GLU A 16 18.83 0.25 32.01
C GLU A 16 19.14 -0.97 32.89
N TYR A 17 18.54 -2.13 32.59
CA TYR A 17 18.75 -3.39 33.32
C TYR A 17 19.60 -4.41 32.53
N LYS A 18 20.40 -3.94 31.58
CA LYS A 18 21.19 -4.82 30.71
C LYS A 18 22.10 -5.77 31.50
N ASP A 19 22.75 -5.27 32.55
CA ASP A 19 23.66 -6.06 33.37
C ASP A 19 22.92 -7.14 34.17
N VAL A 20 21.70 -6.82 34.65
CA VAL A 20 20.83 -7.80 35.34
C VAL A 20 20.39 -8.91 34.38
N PHE A 21 20.07 -8.57 33.13
CA PHE A 21 19.76 -9.57 32.14
C PHE A 21 20.96 -10.42 31.74
N PHE A 22 22.16 -9.83 31.76
CA PHE A 22 23.40 -10.57 31.51
C PHE A 22 23.71 -11.55 32.63
N ASP A 23 23.60 -11.14 33.89
CA ASP A 23 23.81 -12.00 35.07
C ASP A 23 22.81 -13.15 35.06
N LEU A 24 21.51 -12.86 34.83
CA LEU A 24 20.47 -13.89 34.72
C LEU A 24 20.74 -14.87 33.57
N ALA A 25 21.18 -14.36 32.41
CA ALA A 25 21.53 -15.18 31.27
C ALA A 25 22.71 -16.12 31.59
N ASN A 26 23.71 -15.65 32.32
CA ASN A 26 24.81 -16.50 32.77
C ASN A 26 24.36 -17.60 33.75
N ASP A 27 23.39 -17.30 34.64
CA ASP A 27 22.86 -18.28 35.59
C ASP A 27 22.10 -19.45 34.91
N ILE A 28 21.49 -19.19 33.76
CA ILE A 28 20.70 -20.17 33.03
C ILE A 28 21.41 -20.75 31.78
N TYR A 29 22.54 -20.16 31.39
CA TYR A 29 23.31 -20.57 30.23
C TYR A 29 24.00 -21.92 30.47
N ILE A 30 23.80 -22.85 29.58
CA ILE A 30 24.53 -24.12 29.58
C ILE A 30 25.70 -23.94 28.60
N PRO A 31 26.95 -23.97 29.08
CA PRO A 31 28.10 -23.83 28.20
C PRO A 31 28.13 -24.92 27.12
N ASP A 32 28.46 -24.53 25.93
CA ASP A 32 28.78 -25.42 24.81
C ASP A 32 30.26 -25.29 24.52
N ASP A 33 30.93 -26.38 24.15
CA ASP A 33 32.39 -26.39 23.94
C ASP A 33 32.85 -25.42 22.85
N ASP A 34 31.95 -24.98 21.99
CA ASP A 34 32.23 -24.04 20.89
C ASP A 34 31.79 -22.61 21.14
N TYR A 35 31.03 -22.31 22.21
CA TYR A 35 30.44 -20.99 22.44
C TYR A 35 30.44 -20.55 23.90
N ASP A 36 30.92 -19.32 24.13
CA ASP A 36 30.79 -18.60 25.40
C ASP A 36 29.77 -17.47 25.32
N LEU A 37 29.08 -17.16 26.44
CA LEU A 37 28.22 -16.01 26.55
C LEU A 37 29.03 -14.73 26.82
N TYR A 38 29.28 -13.93 25.79
CA TYR A 38 30.03 -12.67 25.88
C TYR A 38 29.21 -11.45 26.27
N GLY A 39 27.89 -11.55 26.23
CA GLY A 39 27.02 -10.43 26.59
C GLY A 39 25.57 -10.61 26.10
N VAL A 40 24.72 -9.67 26.51
CA VAL A 40 23.32 -9.57 26.11
C VAL A 40 23.10 -8.27 25.33
N GLU A 41 22.49 -8.37 24.17
CA GLU A 41 22.01 -7.21 23.41
C GLU A 41 20.51 -7.05 23.58
N ILE A 42 20.08 -5.83 23.94
CA ILE A 42 18.66 -5.50 24.07
C ILE A 42 18.18 -4.88 22.76
N LYS A 43 17.34 -5.60 22.05
CA LYS A 43 16.80 -5.22 20.73
C LYS A 43 15.28 -5.09 20.79
N PRO A 44 14.66 -4.27 19.93
CA PRO A 44 13.21 -4.24 19.84
C PRO A 44 12.68 -5.59 19.35
N LYS A 45 11.60 -6.07 19.98
CA LYS A 45 10.80 -7.16 19.43
C LYS A 45 10.17 -6.67 18.13
N LEU A 46 10.29 -7.43 17.06
CA LEU A 46 9.48 -7.20 15.88
C LEU A 46 8.01 -7.32 16.31
N VAL A 47 7.25 -6.28 16.06
CA VAL A 47 5.79 -6.36 16.18
C VAL A 47 5.33 -7.16 14.98
N GLU A 48 5.10 -8.44 15.17
CA GLU A 48 4.23 -9.18 14.26
C GLU A 48 2.86 -8.55 14.47
N LEU A 49 2.37 -7.85 13.46
CA LEU A 49 0.97 -7.47 13.41
C LEU A 49 0.24 -8.82 13.34
N GLU A 50 -0.39 -9.23 14.43
CA GLU A 50 -1.29 -10.37 14.41
C GLU A 50 -2.33 -10.02 13.35
N ASP A 51 -2.33 -10.80 12.27
CA ASP A 51 -3.43 -10.84 11.34
C ASP A 51 -4.59 -11.42 12.15
N ASP A 52 -5.61 -10.61 12.42
CA ASP A 52 -6.80 -11.04 13.16
C ASP A 52 -7.65 -12.01 12.34
N GLY A 53 -7.12 -12.47 11.21
CA GLY A 53 -7.64 -13.59 10.44
C GLY A 53 -8.97 -13.30 9.73
N GLN A 54 -9.37 -12.05 9.65
CA GLN A 54 -10.54 -11.63 8.89
C GLN A 54 -10.11 -11.14 7.51
N ASN A 55 -9.76 -12.07 6.64
CA ASN A 55 -9.60 -11.77 5.23
C ASN A 55 -10.97 -11.78 4.58
N GLU A 56 -11.41 -10.62 4.10
CA GLU A 56 -12.66 -10.48 3.35
C GLU A 56 -12.35 -10.21 1.89
N HIS A 57 -12.89 -11.03 1.01
CA HIS A 57 -12.80 -10.87 -0.44
C HIS A 57 -14.21 -10.83 -1.01
N ASP A 58 -14.47 -9.89 -1.92
CA ASP A 58 -15.74 -9.76 -2.62
C ASP A 58 -15.51 -9.38 -4.08
N VAL A 59 -16.55 -9.50 -4.90
CA VAL A 59 -16.52 -9.15 -6.31
C VAL A 59 -17.81 -8.48 -6.74
N ALA A 60 -17.68 -7.36 -7.44
CA ALA A 60 -18.78 -6.62 -8.03
C ALA A 60 -18.73 -6.69 -9.57
N PHE A 61 -19.87 -6.89 -10.18
CA PHE A 61 -20.09 -6.82 -11.64
C PHE A 61 -20.99 -5.64 -12.02
N ASP A 62 -21.77 -5.15 -11.06
CA ASP A 62 -22.65 -3.99 -11.19
C ASP A 62 -22.32 -2.94 -10.13
N GLY A 63 -22.70 -1.68 -10.38
CA GLY A 63 -22.47 -0.60 -9.41
C GLY A 63 -21.00 -0.34 -9.08
N ILE A 64 -20.06 -0.77 -9.93
CA ILE A 64 -18.62 -0.76 -9.67
C ILE A 64 -18.13 0.63 -9.27
N LYS A 65 -18.60 1.68 -9.95
CA LYS A 65 -18.23 3.06 -9.62
C LYS A 65 -18.59 3.44 -8.18
N ASP A 66 -19.76 3.01 -7.71
CA ASP A 66 -20.21 3.30 -6.36
C ASP A 66 -19.36 2.58 -5.32
N VAL A 67 -18.93 1.34 -5.60
CA VAL A 67 -17.98 0.59 -4.77
C VAL A 67 -16.65 1.32 -4.68
N ILE A 68 -16.11 1.81 -5.80
CA ILE A 68 -14.86 2.59 -5.83
C ILE A 68 -15.01 3.88 -5.00
N ILE A 69 -16.09 4.63 -5.19
CA ILE A 69 -16.37 5.86 -4.44
C ILE A 69 -16.47 5.55 -2.95
N GLN A 70 -17.16 4.48 -2.57
CA GLN A 70 -17.30 4.10 -1.17
C GLN A 70 -15.94 3.71 -0.56
N GLY A 71 -15.11 2.96 -1.27
CA GLY A 71 -13.75 2.63 -0.84
C GLY A 71 -12.91 3.90 -0.62
N ILE A 72 -12.95 4.86 -1.55
CA ILE A 72 -12.26 6.15 -1.42
C ILE A 72 -12.77 6.92 -0.18
N ARG A 73 -14.08 6.96 0.05
CA ARG A 73 -14.69 7.64 1.21
C ARG A 73 -14.25 7.04 2.54
N ASN A 74 -13.97 5.76 2.60
CA ASN A 74 -13.54 5.07 3.81
C ASN A 74 -12.05 5.31 4.16
N ALA A 75 -11.24 5.84 3.24
CA ALA A 75 -9.83 6.12 3.48
C ALA A 75 -9.61 7.06 4.67
N LYS A 76 -8.64 6.72 5.53
CA LYS A 76 -8.26 7.47 6.75
C LYS A 76 -6.87 8.09 6.66
N TYR A 77 -5.95 7.49 5.89
CA TYR A 77 -4.54 7.87 5.88
C TYR A 77 -3.99 8.05 4.47
N THR A 78 -4.20 7.07 3.58
CA THR A 78 -3.59 7.10 2.25
C THR A 78 -4.41 6.41 1.18
N ILE A 79 -4.28 6.90 -0.05
CA ILE A 79 -4.89 6.32 -1.26
C ILE A 79 -3.81 6.23 -2.33
N TRP A 80 -3.51 5.02 -2.83
CA TRP A 80 -2.61 4.79 -3.94
C TRP A 80 -3.38 4.20 -5.12
N VAL A 81 -3.34 4.89 -6.25
CA VAL A 81 -4.11 4.54 -7.45
C VAL A 81 -3.16 4.23 -8.60
N ALA A 82 -3.29 3.05 -9.21
CA ALA A 82 -2.69 2.74 -10.49
C ALA A 82 -3.82 2.37 -11.47
N VAL A 83 -4.12 3.28 -12.40
CA VAL A 83 -5.21 3.09 -13.37
C VAL A 83 -4.82 3.61 -14.74
N ALA A 84 -4.98 2.77 -15.75
CA ALA A 84 -4.61 3.11 -17.13
C ALA A 84 -5.31 4.37 -17.63
N TRP A 85 -6.63 4.44 -17.48
CA TRP A 85 -7.43 5.55 -17.95
C TRP A 85 -8.22 6.18 -16.81
N PHE A 86 -7.91 7.46 -16.56
CA PHE A 86 -8.54 8.25 -15.51
C PHE A 86 -9.13 9.53 -16.11
N SER A 87 -10.43 9.53 -16.36
CA SER A 87 -11.19 10.67 -16.87
C SER A 87 -12.56 10.84 -16.21
N ASP A 88 -12.89 10.02 -15.19
CA ASP A 88 -14.14 10.13 -14.43
C ASP A 88 -14.05 11.28 -13.42
N ARG A 89 -14.92 12.27 -13.59
CA ARG A 89 -14.92 13.48 -12.74
C ARG A 89 -15.49 13.24 -11.35
N ASP A 90 -16.40 12.30 -11.19
CA ASP A 90 -17.00 12.05 -9.87
C ASP A 90 -15.99 11.39 -8.96
N ILE A 91 -15.24 10.39 -9.48
CA ILE A 91 -14.11 9.77 -8.75
C ILE A 91 -13.03 10.81 -8.41
N PHE A 92 -12.69 11.69 -9.36
CA PHE A 92 -11.76 12.79 -9.11
C PHE A 92 -12.24 13.71 -7.97
N GLN A 93 -13.52 14.09 -7.94
CA GLN A 93 -14.06 14.93 -6.87
C GLN A 93 -14.00 14.26 -5.50
N GLU A 94 -14.23 12.96 -5.41
CA GLU A 94 -14.08 12.19 -4.17
C GLU A 94 -12.62 12.18 -3.68
N LEU A 95 -11.66 11.95 -4.57
CA LEU A 95 -10.24 12.08 -4.21
C LEU A 95 -9.88 13.49 -3.75
N LEU A 96 -10.42 14.52 -4.42
CA LEU A 96 -10.19 15.90 -4.04
C LEU A 96 -10.78 16.22 -2.65
N ALA A 97 -11.96 15.68 -2.34
CA ALA A 97 -12.56 15.77 -1.02
C ALA A 97 -11.69 15.13 0.06
N LYS A 98 -11.11 13.96 -0.23
CA LYS A 98 -10.17 13.26 0.66
C LYS A 98 -8.86 14.03 0.85
N LYS A 99 -8.30 14.59 -0.22
CA LYS A 99 -7.14 15.47 -0.10
C LYS A 99 -7.39 16.64 0.86
N LYS A 100 -8.56 17.29 0.77
CA LYS A 100 -8.96 18.37 1.68
C LYS A 100 -9.05 17.95 3.16
N GLN A 101 -9.26 16.65 3.40
CA GLN A 101 -9.23 16.03 4.75
C GLN A 101 -7.81 15.67 5.21
N GLY A 102 -6.77 15.93 4.39
CA GLY A 102 -5.38 15.63 4.73
C GLY A 102 -4.92 14.23 4.33
N ILE A 103 -5.71 13.46 3.58
CA ILE A 103 -5.33 12.13 3.10
C ILE A 103 -4.22 12.25 2.04
N SER A 104 -3.17 11.45 2.19
CA SER A 104 -2.08 11.35 1.22
C SER A 104 -2.52 10.57 -0.01
N ILE A 105 -2.41 11.17 -1.21
CA ILE A 105 -2.91 10.55 -2.45
C ILE A 105 -1.82 10.54 -3.50
N ARG A 106 -1.54 9.34 -4.04
CA ARG A 106 -0.60 9.12 -5.16
C ARG A 106 -1.31 8.42 -6.30
N ILE A 107 -1.02 8.85 -7.52
CA ILE A 107 -1.68 8.36 -8.72
C ILE A 107 -0.63 7.98 -9.77
N ILE A 108 -0.74 6.78 -10.33
CA ILE A 108 0.00 6.35 -11.52
C ILE A 108 -1.00 6.12 -12.63
N THR A 109 -0.79 6.75 -13.78
CA THR A 109 -1.69 6.61 -14.94
C THR A 109 -0.92 6.63 -16.26
N SER A 110 -1.54 6.14 -17.34
CA SER A 110 -0.95 6.18 -18.67
C SER A 110 -0.89 7.60 -19.23
N ASN A 111 0.23 7.93 -19.87
CA ASN A 111 0.38 9.18 -20.60
C ASN A 111 -0.31 9.10 -21.98
N GLU A 112 -1.63 9.01 -21.98
CA GLU A 112 -2.47 8.85 -23.17
C GLU A 112 -3.43 10.03 -23.38
N LYS A 113 -3.86 10.22 -24.62
CA LYS A 113 -4.82 11.28 -25.00
C LYS A 113 -6.14 11.22 -24.21
N SER A 114 -6.62 10.00 -23.89
CA SER A 114 -7.83 9.79 -23.10
C SER A 114 -7.77 10.39 -21.70
N ASN A 115 -6.55 10.55 -21.13
CA ASN A 115 -6.34 11.12 -19.81
C ASN A 115 -6.13 12.65 -19.84
N MET A 116 -5.88 13.25 -21.03
CA MET A 116 -5.52 14.66 -21.12
C MET A 116 -6.60 15.62 -20.61
N THR A 117 -7.87 15.23 -20.71
CA THR A 117 -8.99 16.09 -20.25
C THR A 117 -8.98 16.36 -18.77
N LEU A 118 -8.36 15.50 -17.94
CA LEU A 118 -8.29 15.61 -16.50
C LEU A 118 -6.85 15.72 -15.98
N MET A 119 -5.86 15.52 -16.83
CA MET A 119 -4.46 15.42 -16.43
C MET A 119 -3.95 16.67 -15.71
N SER A 120 -4.23 17.85 -16.24
CA SER A 120 -3.82 19.11 -15.62
C SER A 120 -4.39 19.30 -14.21
N GLU A 121 -5.64 18.88 -13.99
CA GLU A 121 -6.27 18.94 -12.69
C GLU A 121 -5.70 17.89 -11.73
N LEU A 122 -5.38 16.69 -12.24
CA LEU A 122 -4.72 15.64 -11.46
C LEU A 122 -3.35 16.10 -10.97
N GLU A 123 -2.50 16.59 -11.88
CA GLU A 123 -1.13 17.07 -11.55
C GLU A 123 -1.13 18.28 -10.61
N SER A 124 -2.12 19.17 -10.72
CA SER A 124 -2.24 20.33 -9.83
C SER A 124 -2.66 19.96 -8.40
N ASN A 125 -3.30 18.81 -8.23
CA ASN A 125 -3.87 18.42 -6.94
C ASN A 125 -3.18 17.24 -6.28
N PHE A 126 -2.56 16.34 -7.03
CA PHE A 126 -2.02 15.10 -6.51
C PHE A 126 -0.57 14.88 -6.96
N GLU A 127 0.11 13.96 -6.31
CA GLU A 127 1.37 13.40 -6.78
C GLU A 127 1.06 12.39 -7.90
N VAL A 128 1.37 12.75 -9.16
CA VAL A 128 1.01 11.97 -10.34
C VAL A 128 2.24 11.50 -11.09
N VAL A 129 2.33 10.20 -11.32
CA VAL A 129 3.33 9.58 -12.19
C VAL A 129 2.67 9.16 -13.51
N LYS A 130 3.19 9.67 -14.61
CA LYS A 130 2.71 9.34 -15.97
C LYS A 130 3.57 8.28 -16.62
N VAL A 131 3.00 7.10 -16.84
CA VAL A 131 3.70 6.01 -17.54
C VAL A 131 3.67 6.26 -19.04
N PRO A 132 4.83 6.43 -19.69
CA PRO A 132 4.89 6.69 -21.12
C PRO A 132 4.47 5.46 -21.92
N LEU A 133 3.89 5.70 -23.09
CA LEU A 133 3.65 4.64 -24.07
C LEU A 133 5.00 4.17 -24.64
N LYS A 134 5.19 2.87 -24.81
CA LYS A 134 6.41 2.23 -25.29
C LYS A 134 6.13 1.25 -26.43
N GLY A 135 7.21 0.80 -27.08
CA GLY A 135 7.16 -0.21 -28.14
C GLY A 135 6.89 0.36 -29.53
N ALA A 136 7.02 -0.50 -30.53
CA ALA A 136 6.62 -0.20 -31.90
C ALA A 136 5.12 0.12 -31.89
N TYR A 137 4.71 1.19 -32.52
CA TYR A 137 3.31 1.67 -32.55
C TYR A 137 2.78 2.23 -31.21
N LEU A 138 3.63 2.47 -30.19
CA LEU A 138 3.23 2.97 -28.86
C LEU A 138 2.10 2.14 -28.24
N SER A 139 2.16 0.81 -28.39
CA SER A 139 1.12 -0.11 -27.95
C SER A 139 1.30 -0.58 -26.51
N ASN A 140 2.52 -0.54 -25.98
CA ASN A 140 2.81 -0.96 -24.62
C ASN A 140 2.55 0.18 -23.63
N ARG A 141 1.68 -0.05 -22.68
CA ARG A 141 1.19 0.96 -21.74
C ARG A 141 0.98 0.37 -20.35
N LEU A 142 0.83 1.23 -19.36
CA LEU A 142 0.20 0.82 -18.11
C LEU A 142 -1.21 0.30 -18.43
N HIS A 143 -1.55 -0.88 -17.92
CA HIS A 143 -2.91 -1.42 -18.07
C HIS A 143 -3.53 -1.86 -16.74
N ASP A 144 -2.89 -1.56 -15.64
CA ASP A 144 -3.40 -1.82 -14.30
C ASP A 144 -4.61 -0.95 -13.97
N LYS A 145 -5.49 -1.49 -13.14
CA LYS A 145 -6.62 -0.78 -12.55
C LYS A 145 -6.78 -1.29 -11.12
N PHE A 146 -6.06 -0.66 -10.21
CA PHE A 146 -6.20 -0.95 -8.79
C PHE A 146 -6.09 0.32 -7.94
N CYS A 147 -6.68 0.27 -6.77
CA CYS A 147 -6.64 1.31 -5.77
C CYS A 147 -6.43 0.68 -4.39
N ILE A 148 -5.39 1.14 -3.69
CA ILE A 148 -5.04 0.70 -2.35
C ILE A 148 -5.50 1.77 -1.36
N ILE A 149 -6.19 1.37 -0.33
CA ILE A 149 -6.66 2.21 0.77
C ILE A 149 -5.97 1.79 2.05
N ASP A 150 -5.26 2.71 2.69
CA ASP A 150 -4.66 2.57 4.02
C ASP A 150 -3.72 1.37 4.21
N PHE A 151 -3.26 0.74 3.12
CA PHE A 151 -2.50 -0.52 3.09
C PHE A 151 -3.23 -1.72 3.72
N GLU A 152 -4.54 -1.65 3.85
CA GLU A 152 -5.41 -2.69 4.42
C GLU A 152 -6.42 -3.22 3.41
N PHE A 153 -6.84 -2.38 2.46
CA PHE A 153 -7.88 -2.69 1.51
C PHE A 153 -7.42 -2.39 0.08
N VAL A 154 -7.75 -3.25 -0.85
CA VAL A 154 -7.50 -3.05 -2.28
C VAL A 154 -8.75 -3.31 -3.11
N MET A 155 -8.94 -2.48 -4.12
CA MET A 155 -9.91 -2.66 -5.20
C MET A 155 -9.13 -2.86 -6.50
N HIS A 156 -9.40 -3.92 -7.24
CA HIS A 156 -8.72 -4.21 -8.51
C HIS A 156 -9.61 -4.93 -9.50
N GLY A 157 -9.33 -4.80 -10.79
CA GLY A 157 -10.12 -5.48 -11.80
C GLY A 157 -9.91 -4.93 -13.21
N SER A 158 -10.95 -5.00 -14.03
CA SER A 158 -10.91 -4.50 -15.40
C SER A 158 -11.36 -3.04 -15.53
N TYR A 159 -12.06 -2.49 -14.52
CA TYR A 159 -12.73 -1.20 -14.58
C TYR A 159 -11.77 -0.01 -14.63
N ASN A 160 -11.73 0.69 -15.77
CA ASN A 160 -11.05 1.97 -15.88
C ASN A 160 -11.87 3.09 -15.23
N TRP A 161 -11.21 4.10 -14.68
CA TRP A 161 -11.87 5.26 -14.08
C TRP A 161 -12.29 6.26 -15.18
N SER A 162 -13.21 5.83 -16.03
CA SER A 162 -13.70 6.60 -17.16
C SER A 162 -15.22 6.45 -17.32
N LYS A 163 -15.85 7.43 -17.97
CA LYS A 163 -17.30 7.34 -18.25
C LYS A 163 -17.66 6.13 -19.10
N ALA A 164 -16.80 5.74 -20.04
CA ALA A 164 -17.05 4.61 -20.94
C ALA A 164 -17.12 3.28 -20.18
N ALA A 165 -16.34 3.11 -19.12
CA ALA A 165 -16.31 1.90 -18.31
C ALA A 165 -17.67 1.58 -17.65
N GLN A 166 -18.52 2.58 -17.42
CA GLN A 166 -19.86 2.38 -16.84
C GLN A 166 -20.84 1.62 -17.77
N TYR A 167 -20.50 1.52 -19.05
CA TYR A 167 -21.34 0.88 -20.07
C TYR A 167 -20.77 -0.44 -20.57
N ASN A 168 -19.65 -0.88 -19.99
CA ASN A 168 -19.01 -2.14 -20.33
C ASN A 168 -19.35 -3.21 -19.29
N ASP A 169 -19.20 -4.48 -19.69
CA ASP A 169 -19.16 -5.59 -18.77
C ASP A 169 -17.77 -5.61 -18.08
N GLU A 170 -17.72 -5.19 -16.86
CA GLU A 170 -16.48 -5.02 -16.09
C GLU A 170 -16.53 -5.82 -14.80
N THR A 171 -15.38 -6.00 -14.17
CA THR A 171 -15.23 -6.70 -12.90
C THR A 171 -14.43 -5.84 -11.94
N LEU A 172 -14.86 -5.77 -10.69
CA LEU A 172 -14.09 -5.21 -9.58
C LEU A 172 -14.06 -6.22 -8.43
N ALA A 173 -12.89 -6.72 -8.12
CA ALA A 173 -12.65 -7.46 -6.88
C ALA A 173 -12.18 -6.51 -5.79
N THR A 174 -12.59 -6.78 -4.56
CA THR A 174 -12.16 -6.07 -3.35
C THR A 174 -11.57 -7.05 -2.37
N ALA A 175 -10.54 -6.64 -1.64
CA ALA A 175 -9.92 -7.47 -0.61
C ALA A 175 -9.52 -6.62 0.59
N LEU A 176 -9.99 -7.00 1.77
CA LEU A 176 -9.47 -6.61 3.07
C LEU A 176 -8.54 -7.74 3.53
N ASP A 177 -7.25 -7.66 3.12
CA ASP A 177 -6.25 -8.72 3.28
C ASP A 177 -4.87 -8.10 3.14
N ARG A 178 -4.15 -7.94 4.24
CA ARG A 178 -2.87 -7.23 4.26
C ARG A 178 -1.79 -7.87 3.40
N ASP A 179 -1.71 -9.19 3.38
CA ASP A 179 -0.72 -9.90 2.56
C ASP A 179 -1.02 -9.77 1.07
N PHE A 180 -2.29 -9.76 0.73
CA PHE A 180 -2.74 -9.53 -0.64
C PHE A 180 -2.50 -8.07 -1.05
N VAL A 181 -2.89 -7.11 -0.22
CA VAL A 181 -2.68 -5.66 -0.43
C VAL A 181 -1.20 -5.33 -0.59
N LYS A 182 -0.32 -5.98 0.19
CA LYS A 182 1.13 -5.79 0.10
C LYS A 182 1.65 -6.07 -1.31
N LYS A 183 1.16 -7.08 -2.01
CA LYS A 183 1.58 -7.39 -3.39
C LYS A 183 1.25 -6.25 -4.35
N PHE A 184 0.09 -5.60 -4.19
CA PHE A 184 -0.27 -4.42 -4.97
C PHE A 184 0.57 -3.19 -4.58
N ALA A 185 0.89 -3.03 -3.31
CA ALA A 185 1.77 -1.95 -2.85
C ALA A 185 3.20 -2.12 -3.41
N ASP A 186 3.74 -3.33 -3.42
CA ASP A 186 5.04 -3.64 -4.01
C ASP A 186 5.04 -3.33 -5.52
N GLU A 187 3.97 -3.69 -6.25
CA GLU A 187 3.81 -3.34 -7.67
C GLU A 187 3.66 -1.84 -7.89
N PHE A 188 2.88 -1.15 -7.08
CA PHE A 188 2.77 0.31 -7.13
C PHE A 188 4.14 0.97 -6.99
N MET A 189 4.92 0.57 -6.00
CA MET A 189 6.27 1.10 -5.77
C MET A 189 7.23 0.75 -6.90
N ARG A 190 7.12 -0.43 -7.50
CA ARG A 190 7.91 -0.79 -8.70
C ARG A 190 7.59 0.16 -9.87
N LEU A 191 6.32 0.40 -10.13
CA LEU A 191 5.86 1.33 -11.18
C LEU A 191 6.31 2.76 -10.88
N TYR A 192 6.10 3.21 -9.64
CA TYR A 192 6.47 4.53 -9.18
C TYR A 192 7.98 4.79 -9.37
N ASN A 193 8.83 3.92 -8.85
CA ASN A 193 10.29 4.09 -8.93
C ASN A 193 10.82 4.03 -10.38
N ASN A 194 10.16 3.28 -11.25
CA ASN A 194 10.56 3.17 -12.66
C ASN A 194 10.19 4.39 -13.51
N HIS A 195 9.17 5.16 -13.10
CA HIS A 195 8.59 6.21 -13.93
C HIS A 195 8.55 7.60 -13.27
N ASN A 196 8.81 7.71 -11.97
CA ASN A 196 8.97 8.98 -11.28
C ASN A 196 10.41 9.50 -11.44
N LYS A 197 10.67 10.18 -12.56
CA LYS A 197 11.97 10.78 -12.89
C LYS A 197 11.83 12.28 -13.08
#